data_1f98575ccbf0a98ec1e5483c4f2d99b7
#
_entry.id   1f98575ccbf0a98ec1e5483c4f2d99b7
#
_cell.length_a   1.000
_cell.length_b   1.000
_cell.length_c   1.000
_cell.angle_alpha   90.00
_cell.angle_beta   90.00
_cell.angle_gamma   90.00
#
_symmetry.space_group_name_H-M   'P 1'
#
loop_
_entity.id
_entity.type
_entity.pdbx_description
1 polymer ?
#
loop_
_entity_poly.entity_id
_entity_poly.type
_entity_poly.pdbx_seq_one_letter_code
_entity_poly.pdbx_strand_id
1 'polypeptide(L)'
;MVSVSTVKTDADHARAELAEDPAGADAGTSSQHDAPGGTSGLEEPAEADGTGADQPSFRLVVVTGMSGAGRSTAANCLEDLGWYVVDNLPPSVLPEVCRQAAHSGISRLAVVLDVRTRSFFEQLPTMFSDLTVAGILPEILYLEASDDVIVRRQESVRRPHPLQGDGRLLDGITRERETLATLRAAADLMIDTSSINIHQLSSRVAHAYGGDTNDTLRVTLVSFGFKNGIPVDADLVVDVRFLPNPHWIPELRPQTGLSTPVSDYVLRQVGAEPFLGRLIELLDVMAGGYIHEGKRFVTIAMGCTGGKHRSTAMTEELGRRLRAKGMPTKVLHRDIGRE
;
A
#
# COMPACT_ATOMS: atom_id res chain seq x y z
N MET A 1 -2.03 -24.62 -16.16
CA MET A 1 -1.04 -24.07 -15.22
C MET A 1 -1.37 -22.60 -15.05
N VAL A 2 -1.99 -22.24 -13.92
CA VAL A 2 -2.32 -20.85 -13.61
C VAL A 2 -1.05 -20.24 -13.04
N SER A 3 -0.39 -19.33 -13.77
CA SER A 3 0.74 -18.55 -13.25
C SER A 3 0.18 -17.49 -12.31
N VAL A 4 0.19 -17.76 -11.02
CA VAL A 4 -0.03 -16.78 -9.97
C VAL A 4 1.35 -16.17 -9.70
N SER A 5 1.61 -15.01 -10.27
CA SER A 5 2.84 -14.27 -9.99
C SER A 5 2.57 -13.37 -8.80
N THR A 6 3.03 -13.78 -7.62
CA THR A 6 3.03 -12.94 -6.42
C THR A 6 4.21 -11.98 -6.53
N VAL A 7 3.96 -10.70 -6.66
CA VAL A 7 4.99 -9.66 -6.89
C VAL A 7 5.69 -9.20 -5.59
N LYS A 8 5.44 -9.84 -4.44
CA LYS A 8 5.88 -9.32 -3.13
C LYS A 8 6.58 -10.31 -2.18
N THR A 9 7.42 -11.20 -2.67
CA THR A 9 8.34 -11.96 -1.78
C THR A 9 9.49 -11.12 -1.22
N ASP A 10 9.72 -9.91 -1.74
CA ASP A 10 10.85 -9.07 -1.35
C ASP A 10 10.51 -7.96 -0.32
N ALA A 11 9.24 -7.72 -0.02
CA ALA A 11 8.84 -6.63 0.88
C ALA A 11 9.23 -6.89 2.34
N ASP A 12 9.09 -8.14 2.81
CA ASP A 12 9.46 -8.51 4.19
C ASP A 12 10.97 -8.62 4.36
N HIS A 13 11.70 -9.04 3.30
CA HIS A 13 13.16 -9.04 3.29
C HIS A 13 13.71 -7.60 3.29
N ALA A 14 13.10 -6.70 2.53
CA ALA A 14 13.46 -5.29 2.51
C ALA A 14 13.16 -4.56 3.83
N ARG A 15 12.13 -4.98 4.58
CA ARG A 15 11.88 -4.49 5.95
C ARG A 15 12.90 -5.03 6.95
N ALA A 16 13.28 -6.29 6.83
CA ALA A 16 14.35 -6.91 7.63
C ALA A 16 15.71 -6.27 7.33
N GLU A 17 16.04 -6.01 6.06
CA GLU A 17 17.27 -5.31 5.67
C GLU A 17 17.34 -3.86 6.17
N LEU A 18 16.20 -3.18 6.38
CA LEU A 18 16.15 -1.84 6.98
C LEU A 18 16.32 -1.87 8.51
N ALA A 19 16.13 -3.04 9.15
CA ALA A 19 16.21 -3.21 10.60
C ALA A 19 17.51 -3.87 11.08
N GLU A 20 18.29 -4.52 10.18
CA GLU A 20 19.54 -5.20 10.52
C GLU A 20 20.75 -4.34 10.13
N ASP A 21 21.41 -3.70 11.11
CA ASP A 21 22.81 -3.37 11.03
C ASP A 21 23.50 -3.55 12.38
N PRO A 22 24.77 -3.97 12.37
CA PRO A 22 25.35 -4.82 13.41
C PRO A 22 26.08 -4.05 14.50
N ALA A 23 25.84 -4.38 15.73
CA ALA A 23 26.79 -4.11 16.79
C ALA A 23 27.56 -5.39 17.11
N GLY A 24 28.76 -5.47 16.59
CA GLY A 24 29.71 -6.48 16.97
C GLY A 24 30.31 -6.25 18.36
N ALA A 25 30.47 -7.37 19.04
CA ALA A 25 31.52 -7.74 20.02
C ALA A 25 31.81 -6.82 21.23
N ASP A 26 31.67 -7.26 22.45
CA ASP A 26 32.80 -7.94 23.09
C ASP A 26 32.42 -8.59 24.42
N ALA A 27 33.18 -9.59 24.80
CA ALA A 27 32.98 -10.50 25.90
C ALA A 27 33.50 -9.96 27.22
N GLY A 28 32.96 -10.48 28.34
CA GLY A 28 33.68 -10.32 29.63
C GLY A 28 32.90 -10.75 30.87
N THR A 29 33.01 -12.04 31.20
CA THR A 29 33.22 -12.66 32.55
C THR A 29 32.32 -12.34 33.74
N SER A 30 31.60 -13.41 34.12
CA SER A 30 31.44 -14.03 35.44
C SER A 30 31.51 -13.22 36.76
N SER A 31 30.51 -13.41 37.60
CA SER A 31 30.70 -14.04 38.92
C SER A 31 29.37 -14.29 39.64
N GLN A 32 29.26 -15.49 40.20
CA GLN A 32 28.27 -15.97 41.17
C GLN A 32 28.35 -15.18 42.49
N HIS A 33 27.19 -14.98 43.15
CA HIS A 33 27.12 -15.19 44.60
C HIS A 33 25.67 -15.35 45.09
N ASP A 34 25.57 -16.27 46.03
CA ASP A 34 24.52 -16.90 46.77
C ASP A 34 23.34 -16.06 47.31
N ALA A 35 22.20 -16.79 47.45
CA ALA A 35 21.08 -16.45 48.31
C ALA A 35 21.38 -16.66 49.81
N PRO A 36 20.57 -16.17 50.76
CA PRO A 36 19.42 -16.93 51.22
C PRO A 36 18.16 -16.17 51.72
N GLY A 37 17.03 -16.77 51.57
CA GLY A 37 15.95 -17.05 52.50
C GLY A 37 15.21 -15.91 53.23
N GLY A 38 13.85 -15.90 53.11
CA GLY A 38 12.96 -15.17 54.00
C GLY A 38 11.51 -15.24 53.58
N THR A 39 10.74 -15.90 54.36
CA THR A 39 9.36 -16.40 54.31
C THR A 39 8.22 -15.37 54.21
N SER A 40 7.16 -15.80 53.52
CA SER A 40 5.72 -15.65 53.83
C SER A 40 5.03 -14.27 53.80
N GLY A 41 3.99 -14.22 52.98
CA GLY A 41 2.92 -13.24 52.98
C GLY A 41 2.07 -13.39 51.71
N LEU A 42 1.03 -14.24 51.80
CA LEU A 42 -0.01 -14.34 50.78
C LEU A 42 -0.89 -13.09 50.89
N GLU A 43 -0.75 -12.15 49.99
CA GLU A 43 -1.76 -11.15 49.69
C GLU A 43 -2.30 -11.48 48.29
N GLU A 44 -3.61 -11.72 48.21
CA GLU A 44 -4.35 -11.87 46.97
C GLU A 44 -4.27 -10.60 46.18
N PRO A 45 -4.01 -10.63 44.85
CA PRO A 45 -4.11 -9.45 44.05
C PRO A 45 -5.56 -9.06 43.87
N ALA A 46 -5.89 -7.83 44.25
CA ALA A 46 -7.16 -7.17 44.00
C ALA A 46 -7.50 -7.25 42.49
N GLU A 47 -8.73 -7.62 42.19
CA GLU A 47 -9.33 -7.58 40.87
C GLU A 47 -9.15 -6.17 40.29
N ALA A 48 -8.31 -6.04 39.26
CA ALA A 48 -8.19 -4.83 38.49
C ALA A 48 -9.47 -4.68 37.65
N ASP A 49 -10.23 -3.68 38.03
CA ASP A 49 -11.45 -3.21 37.39
C ASP A 49 -11.17 -2.97 35.89
N GLY A 50 -11.82 -3.80 35.05
CA GLY A 50 -11.65 -3.82 33.62
C GLY A 50 -12.40 -2.67 32.92
N THR A 51 -11.87 -1.45 32.98
CA THR A 51 -12.25 -0.38 32.09
C THR A 51 -11.05 0.01 31.21
N GLY A 52 -10.63 -0.93 30.36
CA GLY A 52 -9.83 -0.64 29.20
C GLY A 52 -10.71 0.05 28.16
N ALA A 53 -10.97 1.36 28.31
CA ALA A 53 -11.44 2.16 27.20
C ALA A 53 -10.42 1.98 26.07
N ASP A 54 -10.89 1.47 24.93
CA ASP A 54 -10.15 1.29 23.69
C ASP A 54 -9.55 2.65 23.28
N GLN A 55 -8.34 2.94 23.74
CA GLN A 55 -7.65 4.16 23.32
C GLN A 55 -7.35 3.97 21.84
N PRO A 56 -7.73 4.91 20.98
CA PRO A 56 -7.49 4.80 19.56
C PRO A 56 -5.97 4.57 19.35
N SER A 57 -5.63 3.41 18.79
CA SER A 57 -4.24 3.04 18.53
C SER A 57 -3.58 4.12 17.66
N PHE A 58 -2.40 4.60 18.08
CA PHE A 58 -1.63 5.57 17.32
C PHE A 58 -1.27 5.01 15.93
N ARG A 59 -1.59 5.73 14.88
CA ARG A 59 -1.29 5.34 13.50
C ARG A 59 -0.32 6.32 12.87
N LEU A 60 0.70 5.78 12.21
CA LEU A 60 1.69 6.55 11.45
C LEU A 60 1.65 6.14 9.98
N VAL A 61 1.46 7.12 9.10
CA VAL A 61 1.60 6.95 7.65
C VAL A 61 2.82 7.72 7.17
N VAL A 62 3.73 7.03 6.51
CA VAL A 62 4.90 7.62 5.84
C VAL A 62 4.58 7.76 4.36
N VAL A 63 4.36 8.99 3.91
CA VAL A 63 4.10 9.32 2.50
C VAL A 63 5.43 9.56 1.79
N THR A 64 5.75 8.76 0.79
CA THR A 64 6.96 8.90 -0.01
C THR A 64 6.70 8.57 -1.48
N GLY A 65 7.71 8.60 -2.33
CA GLY A 65 7.59 8.29 -3.75
C GLY A 65 8.25 9.32 -4.65
N MET A 66 8.14 9.10 -5.95
CA MET A 66 8.81 9.91 -6.97
C MET A 66 8.40 11.39 -6.93
N SER A 67 9.35 12.27 -7.15
CA SER A 67 9.09 13.72 -7.32
C SER A 67 8.15 13.95 -8.50
N GLY A 68 7.03 14.63 -8.26
CA GLY A 68 5.98 14.80 -9.28
C GLY A 68 4.95 13.66 -9.33
N ALA A 69 5.08 12.61 -8.51
CA ALA A 69 4.08 11.55 -8.42
C ALA A 69 2.83 11.90 -7.61
N GLY A 70 2.76 13.09 -6.98
CA GLY A 70 1.56 13.56 -6.28
C GLY A 70 1.61 13.46 -4.76
N ARG A 71 2.80 13.41 -4.13
CA ARG A 71 2.96 13.37 -2.67
C ARG A 71 2.20 14.47 -1.94
N SER A 72 2.32 15.73 -2.39
CA SER A 72 1.59 16.85 -1.78
C SER A 72 0.08 16.71 -1.90
N THR A 73 -0.43 16.16 -3.01
CA THR A 73 -1.87 15.89 -3.18
C THR A 73 -2.33 14.82 -2.19
N ALA A 74 -1.55 13.76 -1.99
CA ALA A 74 -1.87 12.72 -1.01
C ALA A 74 -1.83 13.28 0.42
N ALA A 75 -0.84 14.11 0.74
CA ALA A 75 -0.72 14.79 2.04
C ALA A 75 -1.93 15.66 2.34
N ASN A 76 -2.33 16.53 1.41
CA ASN A 76 -3.53 17.38 1.56
C ASN A 76 -4.80 16.53 1.74
N CYS A 77 -4.92 15.42 1.01
CA CYS A 77 -6.06 14.52 1.18
C CYS A 77 -6.08 13.86 2.58
N LEU A 78 -4.93 13.49 3.13
CA LEU A 78 -4.84 12.96 4.49
C LEU A 78 -5.20 14.03 5.52
N GLU A 79 -4.80 15.29 5.32
CA GLU A 79 -5.18 16.42 6.17
C GLU A 79 -6.71 16.62 6.16
N ASP A 80 -7.34 16.61 4.98
CA ASP A 80 -8.80 16.68 4.81
C ASP A 80 -9.53 15.51 5.50
N LEU A 81 -8.86 14.36 5.68
CA LEU A 81 -9.36 13.18 6.40
C LEU A 81 -9.10 13.25 7.91
N GLY A 82 -8.55 14.36 8.41
CA GLY A 82 -8.28 14.60 9.83
C GLY A 82 -6.99 13.96 10.34
N TRP A 83 -6.03 13.64 9.46
CA TRP A 83 -4.68 13.28 9.86
C TRP A 83 -3.89 14.54 10.19
N TYR A 84 -3.04 14.47 11.22
CA TYR A 84 -2.05 15.51 11.45
C TYR A 84 -0.89 15.30 10.47
N VAL A 85 -0.67 16.27 9.57
CA VAL A 85 0.33 16.12 8.49
C VAL A 85 1.57 16.93 8.80
N VAL A 86 2.73 16.29 8.70
CA VAL A 86 4.05 16.94 8.78
C VAL A 86 4.78 16.73 7.46
N ASP A 87 5.07 17.82 6.76
CA ASP A 87 5.78 17.78 5.48
C ASP A 87 7.28 18.02 5.66
N ASN A 88 8.09 17.36 4.83
CA ASN A 88 9.54 17.55 4.74
C ASN A 88 10.30 17.32 6.07
N LEU A 89 9.87 16.30 6.83
CA LEU A 89 10.51 15.97 8.10
C LEU A 89 11.81 15.16 7.86
N PRO A 90 12.93 15.55 8.51
CA PRO A 90 14.13 14.71 8.53
C PRO A 90 13.85 13.37 9.24
N PRO A 91 14.31 12.22 8.70
CA PRO A 91 14.04 10.90 9.29
C PRO A 91 14.47 10.79 10.76
N SER A 92 15.60 11.38 11.13
CA SER A 92 16.14 11.33 12.50
C SER A 92 15.25 11.94 13.60
N VAL A 93 14.33 12.84 13.26
CA VAL A 93 13.40 13.45 14.23
C VAL A 93 12.04 12.77 14.29
N LEU A 94 11.75 11.84 13.39
CA LEU A 94 10.43 11.20 13.31
C LEU A 94 10.04 10.43 14.60
N PRO A 95 10.92 9.64 15.26
CA PRO A 95 10.56 8.96 16.50
C PRO A 95 10.15 9.94 17.62
N GLU A 96 10.83 11.09 17.71
CA GLU A 96 10.48 12.14 18.67
C GLU A 96 9.13 12.79 18.34
N VAL A 97 8.87 13.09 17.07
CA VAL A 97 7.58 13.66 16.62
C VAL A 97 6.44 12.69 16.92
N CYS A 98 6.62 11.38 16.68
CA CYS A 98 5.63 10.37 17.02
C CYS A 98 5.31 10.34 18.51
N ARG A 99 6.35 10.40 19.36
CA ARG A 99 6.20 10.42 20.81
C ARG A 99 5.43 11.65 21.29
N GLN A 100 5.77 12.83 20.76
CA GLN A 100 5.09 14.09 21.09
C GLN A 100 3.65 14.11 20.60
N ALA A 101 3.39 13.60 19.40
CA ALA A 101 2.06 13.50 18.83
C ALA A 101 1.15 12.61 19.71
N ALA A 102 1.63 11.43 20.10
CA ALA A 102 0.91 10.52 20.97
C ALA A 102 0.58 11.15 22.33
N HIS A 103 1.55 11.85 22.97
CA HIS A 103 1.33 12.57 24.23
C HIS A 103 0.31 13.72 24.08
N SER A 104 0.23 14.33 22.90
CA SER A 104 -0.72 15.42 22.61
C SER A 104 -2.12 14.93 22.21
N GLY A 105 -2.38 13.62 22.27
CA GLY A 105 -3.66 13.04 21.89
C GLY A 105 -3.90 12.95 20.37
N ILE A 106 -2.85 13.13 19.56
CA ILE A 106 -2.92 12.91 18.12
C ILE A 106 -2.86 11.40 17.87
N SER A 107 -3.93 10.82 17.38
CA SER A 107 -4.01 9.38 17.10
C SER A 107 -3.64 9.03 15.65
N ARG A 108 -3.62 10.01 14.73
CA ARG A 108 -3.33 9.81 13.29
C ARG A 108 -2.31 10.82 12.81
N LEU A 109 -1.08 10.35 12.55
CA LEU A 109 0.03 11.16 12.05
C LEU A 109 0.43 10.71 10.64
N ALA A 110 0.51 11.64 9.70
CA ALA A 110 1.07 11.43 8.38
C ALA A 110 2.33 12.27 8.21
N VAL A 111 3.41 11.64 7.75
CA VAL A 111 4.69 12.32 7.53
C VAL A 111 5.11 12.17 6.10
N VAL A 112 5.35 13.30 5.43
CA VAL A 112 5.91 13.30 4.07
C VAL A 112 7.43 13.31 4.17
N LEU A 113 8.06 12.21 3.78
CA LEU A 113 9.51 12.14 3.70
C LEU A 113 10.00 12.68 2.35
N ASP A 114 10.84 13.70 2.42
CA ASP A 114 11.57 14.20 1.27
C ASP A 114 13.01 13.71 1.31
N VAL A 115 13.27 12.71 0.51
CA VAL A 115 14.55 12.01 0.43
C VAL A 115 15.48 12.62 -0.62
N ARG A 116 15.58 13.97 -0.66
CA ARG A 116 16.47 14.68 -1.60
C ARG A 116 17.95 14.55 -1.26
N THR A 117 18.30 14.18 -0.04
CA THR A 117 19.69 14.07 0.43
C THR A 117 20.06 12.64 0.75
N ARG A 118 21.20 12.19 0.25
CA ARG A 118 21.73 10.85 0.49
C ARG A 118 21.83 10.52 2.00
N SER A 119 22.20 11.51 2.82
CA SER A 119 22.28 11.36 4.29
C SER A 119 20.94 11.00 4.94
N PHE A 120 19.80 11.30 4.33
CA PHE A 120 18.50 10.90 4.86
C PHE A 120 18.22 9.41 4.63
N PHE A 121 18.70 8.84 3.52
CA PHE A 121 18.60 7.40 3.27
C PHE A 121 19.40 6.57 4.26
N GLU A 122 20.59 7.02 4.61
CA GLU A 122 21.45 6.36 5.58
C GLU A 122 20.82 6.32 6.99
N GLN A 123 19.86 7.20 7.28
CA GLN A 123 19.14 7.27 8.55
C GLN A 123 17.85 6.43 8.59
N LEU A 124 17.32 6.00 7.45
CA LEU A 124 16.05 5.26 7.40
C LEU A 124 16.06 3.95 8.20
N PRO A 125 17.08 3.07 8.11
CA PRO A 125 17.11 1.85 8.89
C PRO A 125 17.04 2.11 10.40
N THR A 126 17.86 3.05 10.89
CA THR A 126 17.85 3.46 12.31
C THR A 126 16.49 4.00 12.72
N MET A 127 15.90 4.89 11.90
CA MET A 127 14.57 5.44 12.16
C MET A 127 13.49 4.35 12.25
N PHE A 128 13.47 3.39 11.32
CA PHE A 128 12.50 2.29 11.38
C PHE A 128 12.71 1.38 12.57
N SER A 129 13.98 1.11 12.94
CA SER A 129 14.31 0.36 14.14
C SER A 129 13.81 1.05 15.40
N ASP A 130 14.07 2.36 15.55
CA ASP A 130 13.64 3.15 16.70
C ASP A 130 12.10 3.19 16.82
N LEU A 131 11.38 3.31 15.73
CA LEU A 131 9.91 3.25 15.71
C LEU A 131 9.41 1.87 16.13
N THR A 132 10.04 0.79 15.65
CA THR A 132 9.67 -0.58 16.01
C THR A 132 9.89 -0.83 17.50
N VAL A 133 11.02 -0.38 18.05
CA VAL A 133 11.31 -0.47 19.50
C VAL A 133 10.28 0.30 20.32
N ALA A 134 9.78 1.43 19.79
CA ALA A 134 8.71 2.21 20.41
C ALA A 134 7.31 1.59 20.22
N GLY A 135 7.18 0.44 19.55
CA GLY A 135 5.90 -0.21 19.26
C GLY A 135 5.07 0.48 18.18
N ILE A 136 5.70 1.34 17.38
CA ILE A 136 5.06 2.08 16.28
C ILE A 136 5.42 1.40 14.96
N LEU A 137 4.40 0.85 14.28
CA LEU A 137 4.57 0.27 12.94
C LEU A 137 4.09 1.29 11.90
N PRO A 138 4.99 1.92 11.13
CA PRO A 138 4.60 2.87 10.10
C PRO A 138 4.00 2.16 8.89
N GLU A 139 2.91 2.69 8.36
CA GLU A 139 2.36 2.32 7.06
C GLU A 139 3.04 3.17 5.97
N ILE A 140 3.67 2.56 4.98
CA ILE A 140 4.36 3.26 3.89
C ILE A 140 3.43 3.41 2.69
N LEU A 141 3.01 4.65 2.40
CA LEU A 141 2.32 5.01 1.17
C LEU A 141 3.34 5.49 0.13
N TYR A 142 3.55 4.71 -0.92
CA TYR A 142 4.46 5.04 -2.01
C TYR A 142 3.70 5.54 -3.26
N LEU A 143 4.04 6.75 -3.73
CA LEU A 143 3.49 7.33 -4.96
C LEU A 143 4.44 7.07 -6.13
N GLU A 144 3.95 6.36 -7.14
CA GLU A 144 4.68 6.05 -8.37
C GLU A 144 4.15 6.87 -9.56
N ALA A 145 5.01 7.16 -10.52
CA ALA A 145 4.60 7.61 -11.85
C ALA A 145 5.65 7.22 -12.90
N SER A 146 5.22 7.02 -14.14
CA SER A 146 6.11 6.75 -15.26
C SER A 146 6.99 7.97 -15.58
N ASP A 147 8.17 7.72 -16.12
CA ASP A 147 9.17 8.76 -16.39
C ASP A 147 8.63 9.84 -17.31
N ASP A 148 7.88 9.47 -18.35
CA ASP A 148 7.25 10.40 -19.27
C ASP A 148 6.21 11.32 -18.60
N VAL A 149 5.49 10.81 -17.60
CA VAL A 149 4.54 11.60 -16.81
C VAL A 149 5.27 12.52 -15.85
N ILE A 150 6.32 12.04 -15.19
CA ILE A 150 7.15 12.87 -14.30
C ILE A 150 7.79 14.00 -15.09
N VAL A 151 8.39 13.72 -16.25
CA VAL A 151 8.98 14.74 -17.12
C VAL A 151 7.97 15.84 -17.44
N ARG A 152 6.79 15.48 -17.95
CA ARG A 152 5.72 16.45 -18.28
C ARG A 152 5.29 17.29 -17.07
N ARG A 153 5.17 16.67 -15.90
CA ARG A 153 4.77 17.38 -14.67
C ARG A 153 5.86 18.32 -14.18
N GLN A 154 7.13 17.93 -14.24
CA GLN A 154 8.27 18.77 -13.87
C GLN A 154 8.43 19.97 -14.81
N GLU A 155 8.31 19.78 -16.13
CA GLU A 155 8.35 20.86 -17.10
C GLU A 155 7.26 21.91 -16.87
N SER A 156 6.06 21.47 -16.44
CA SER A 156 4.96 22.39 -16.13
C SER A 156 5.22 23.28 -14.90
N VAL A 157 5.99 22.80 -13.93
CA VAL A 157 6.26 23.51 -12.66
C VAL A 157 7.47 24.44 -12.77
N ARG A 158 8.30 24.32 -13.82
CA ARG A 158 9.53 25.11 -14.05
C ARG A 158 10.52 25.08 -12.87
N ARG A 159 10.53 24.00 -12.10
CA ARG A 159 11.53 23.76 -11.03
C ARG A 159 12.47 22.65 -11.46
N PRO A 160 13.78 22.79 -11.28
CA PRO A 160 14.70 21.68 -11.55
C PRO A 160 14.37 20.49 -10.64
N HIS A 161 14.56 19.29 -11.17
CA HIS A 161 14.37 18.07 -10.39
C HIS A 161 15.43 18.00 -9.29
N PRO A 162 15.07 17.61 -8.03
CA PRO A 162 15.99 17.66 -6.88
C PRO A 162 17.32 16.94 -7.09
N LEU A 163 17.31 15.81 -7.81
CA LEU A 163 18.51 15.01 -8.08
C LEU A 163 19.07 15.19 -9.51
N GLN A 164 18.63 16.20 -10.24
CA GLN A 164 19.10 16.44 -11.61
C GLN A 164 20.57 16.87 -11.64
N GLY A 165 21.01 17.74 -10.71
CA GLY A 165 22.33 18.38 -10.76
C GLY A 165 22.50 19.13 -12.07
N ASP A 166 23.68 19.01 -12.70
CA ASP A 166 23.99 19.60 -14.01
C ASP A 166 23.59 18.69 -15.19
N GLY A 167 22.97 17.53 -14.92
CA GLY A 167 22.54 16.55 -15.90
C GLY A 167 21.15 16.82 -16.50
N ARG A 168 20.68 15.87 -17.31
CA ARG A 168 19.32 15.92 -17.86
C ARG A 168 18.29 15.56 -16.78
N LEU A 169 17.06 16.01 -16.94
CA LEU A 169 15.93 15.68 -16.08
C LEU A 169 15.76 14.16 -15.90
N LEU A 170 15.88 13.40 -17.00
CA LEU A 170 15.73 11.94 -16.96
C LEU A 170 16.81 11.25 -16.10
N ASP A 171 18.05 11.81 -16.10
CA ASP A 171 19.13 11.27 -15.27
C ASP A 171 18.84 11.48 -13.76
N GLY A 172 18.18 12.59 -13.43
CA GLY A 172 17.70 12.88 -12.07
C GLY A 172 16.58 11.93 -11.63
N ILE A 173 15.62 11.67 -12.53
CA ILE A 173 14.50 10.73 -12.29
C ILE A 173 15.04 9.32 -12.06
N THR A 174 15.98 8.86 -12.88
CA THR A 174 16.60 7.54 -12.75
C THR A 174 17.29 7.40 -11.39
N ARG A 175 18.11 8.38 -10.99
CA ARG A 175 18.76 8.37 -9.66
C ARG A 175 17.77 8.35 -8.51
N GLU A 176 16.67 9.12 -8.61
CA GLU A 176 15.64 9.14 -7.59
C GLU A 176 14.99 7.75 -7.46
N ARG A 177 14.68 7.11 -8.59
CA ARG A 177 14.08 5.76 -8.62
C ARG A 177 14.99 4.70 -8.00
N GLU A 178 16.29 4.73 -8.32
CA GLU A 178 17.28 3.85 -7.72
C GLU A 178 17.37 4.08 -6.21
N THR A 179 17.42 5.33 -5.81
CA THR A 179 17.50 5.75 -4.41
C THR A 179 16.28 5.32 -3.61
N LEU A 180 15.08 5.38 -4.20
CA LEU A 180 13.81 5.01 -3.54
C LEU A 180 13.47 3.51 -3.66
N ALA A 181 14.32 2.69 -4.29
CA ALA A 181 14.00 1.29 -4.58
C ALA A 181 13.63 0.49 -3.32
N THR A 182 14.35 0.66 -2.23
CA THR A 182 14.10 -0.03 -0.96
C THR A 182 12.76 0.39 -0.33
N LEU A 183 12.46 1.69 -0.28
CA LEU A 183 11.17 2.19 0.22
C LEU A 183 10.00 1.75 -0.66
N ARG A 184 10.24 1.69 -1.97
CA ARG A 184 9.25 1.17 -2.93
C ARG A 184 8.95 -0.31 -2.67
N ALA A 185 9.96 -1.12 -2.42
CA ALA A 185 9.80 -2.54 -2.11
C ALA A 185 9.09 -2.76 -0.76
N ALA A 186 9.36 -1.91 0.24
CA ALA A 186 8.76 -1.96 1.57
C ALA A 186 7.37 -1.29 1.66
N ALA A 187 6.83 -0.74 0.57
CA ALA A 187 5.56 -0.03 0.60
C ALA A 187 4.38 -0.94 0.94
N ASP A 188 3.57 -0.53 1.91
CA ASP A 188 2.30 -1.20 2.26
C ASP A 188 1.21 -0.89 1.23
N LEU A 189 1.19 0.34 0.73
CA LEU A 189 0.32 0.75 -0.36
C LEU A 189 1.14 1.52 -1.41
N MET A 190 1.12 1.03 -2.65
CA MET A 190 1.65 1.77 -3.80
C MET A 190 0.50 2.27 -4.67
N ILE A 191 0.56 3.54 -5.09
CA ILE A 191 -0.40 4.13 -6.02
C ILE A 191 0.34 4.64 -7.26
N ASP A 192 0.13 3.99 -8.39
CA ASP A 192 0.57 4.52 -9.70
C ASP A 192 -0.35 5.66 -10.14
N THR A 193 0.24 6.85 -10.27
CA THR A 193 -0.45 8.07 -10.68
C THR A 193 -0.25 8.42 -12.16
N SER A 194 0.38 7.55 -12.94
CA SER A 194 0.68 7.80 -14.36
C SER A 194 -0.56 8.10 -15.19
N SER A 195 -1.66 7.44 -14.88
CA SER A 195 -2.89 7.48 -15.66
C SER A 195 -4.11 8.03 -14.93
N ILE A 196 -3.91 8.61 -13.74
CA ILE A 196 -5.00 9.14 -12.92
C ILE A 196 -4.86 10.63 -12.71
N ASN A 197 -6.00 11.30 -12.51
CA ASN A 197 -6.05 12.71 -12.16
C ASN A 197 -6.05 12.93 -10.62
N ILE A 198 -6.00 14.19 -10.19
CA ILE A 198 -5.96 14.58 -8.78
C ILE A 198 -7.16 14.01 -8.00
N HIS A 199 -8.38 14.08 -8.55
CA HIS A 199 -9.58 13.58 -7.88
C HIS A 199 -9.55 12.07 -7.71
N GLN A 200 -9.03 11.34 -8.69
CA GLN A 200 -8.87 9.89 -8.61
C GLN A 200 -7.81 9.49 -7.58
N LEU A 201 -6.70 10.24 -7.49
CA LEU A 201 -5.70 10.04 -6.44
C LEU A 201 -6.31 10.28 -5.06
N SER A 202 -6.97 11.43 -4.84
CA SER A 202 -7.64 11.75 -3.57
C SER A 202 -8.66 10.67 -3.19
N SER A 203 -9.44 10.17 -4.16
CA SER A 203 -10.39 9.09 -3.94
C SER A 203 -9.73 7.75 -3.54
N ARG A 204 -8.52 7.43 -4.07
CA ARG A 204 -7.76 6.24 -3.65
C ARG A 204 -7.22 6.40 -2.22
N VAL A 205 -6.64 7.55 -1.91
CA VAL A 205 -6.15 7.88 -0.56
C VAL A 205 -7.29 7.87 0.45
N ALA A 206 -8.43 8.49 0.13
CA ALA A 206 -9.60 8.49 1.00
C ALA A 206 -10.16 7.07 1.24
N HIS A 207 -10.16 6.21 0.22
CA HIS A 207 -10.54 4.81 0.42
C HIS A 207 -9.56 4.08 1.35
N ALA A 208 -8.28 4.35 1.23
CA ALA A 208 -7.25 3.70 2.05
C ALA A 208 -7.28 4.19 3.51
N TYR A 209 -7.39 5.50 3.74
CA TYR A 209 -7.12 6.11 5.04
C TYR A 209 -8.33 6.81 5.70
N GLY A 210 -9.47 6.88 5.00
CA GLY A 210 -10.69 7.54 5.45
C GLY A 210 -11.62 6.67 6.31
N GLY A 211 -11.16 6.06 7.40
CA GLY A 211 -12.00 5.28 8.31
C GLY A 211 -11.24 4.83 9.56
N ASP A 212 -11.99 4.54 10.61
CA ASP A 212 -11.43 4.23 11.93
C ASP A 212 -11.11 2.75 12.17
N THR A 213 -11.39 1.85 11.21
CA THR A 213 -11.24 0.41 11.41
C THR A 213 -9.81 -0.05 11.14
N ASN A 214 -9.06 -0.29 12.21
CA ASN A 214 -7.66 -0.77 12.15
C ASN A 214 -7.50 -2.23 11.68
N ASP A 215 -8.56 -3.05 11.73
CA ASP A 215 -8.43 -4.51 11.60
C ASP A 215 -9.05 -5.08 10.32
N THR A 216 -9.39 -4.26 9.34
CA THR A 216 -10.03 -4.72 8.11
C THR A 216 -9.14 -4.52 6.89
N LEU A 217 -8.87 -5.60 6.16
CA LEU A 217 -8.17 -5.54 4.87
C LEU A 217 -9.01 -4.76 3.85
N ARG A 218 -8.45 -3.73 3.23
CA ARG A 218 -9.07 -2.91 2.20
C ARG A 218 -8.64 -3.38 0.82
N VAL A 219 -9.59 -3.71 -0.02
CA VAL A 219 -9.33 -4.27 -1.35
C VAL A 219 -9.57 -3.23 -2.44
N THR A 220 -8.60 -3.04 -3.30
CA THR A 220 -8.76 -2.32 -4.56
C THR A 220 -8.74 -3.33 -5.71
N LEU A 221 -9.83 -3.39 -6.47
CA LEU A 221 -9.91 -4.20 -7.67
C LEU A 221 -9.69 -3.34 -8.91
N VAL A 222 -8.80 -3.75 -9.80
CA VAL A 222 -8.48 -3.00 -11.02
C VAL A 222 -8.72 -3.87 -12.24
N SER A 223 -9.69 -3.53 -13.10
CA SER A 223 -9.76 -4.16 -14.42
C SER A 223 -8.79 -3.50 -15.39
N PHE A 224 -8.09 -4.31 -16.19
CA PHE A 224 -7.10 -3.81 -17.15
C PHE A 224 -7.02 -4.63 -18.43
N GLY A 225 -6.40 -4.06 -19.45
CA GLY A 225 -6.04 -4.73 -20.71
C GLY A 225 -4.55 -5.03 -20.78
N PHE A 226 -4.19 -6.30 -21.02
CA PHE A 226 -2.78 -6.68 -21.19
C PHE A 226 -2.08 -5.90 -22.30
N LYS A 227 -2.82 -5.46 -23.36
CA LYS A 227 -2.25 -4.60 -24.41
C LYS A 227 -1.68 -3.27 -23.90
N ASN A 228 -2.15 -2.78 -22.73
CA ASN A 228 -1.74 -1.54 -22.09
C ASN A 228 -0.78 -1.76 -20.91
N GLY A 229 -0.19 -2.96 -20.80
CA GLY A 229 0.69 -3.34 -19.69
C GLY A 229 -0.06 -3.74 -18.39
N ILE A 230 0.63 -4.42 -17.51
CA ILE A 230 0.14 -4.81 -16.19
C ILE A 230 0.21 -3.58 -15.26
N PRO A 231 -0.80 -3.34 -14.39
CA PRO A 231 -0.69 -2.32 -13.35
C PRO A 231 0.51 -2.59 -12.43
N VAL A 232 1.36 -1.59 -12.24
CA VAL A 232 2.60 -1.73 -11.46
C VAL A 232 2.36 -1.68 -9.95
N ASP A 233 1.17 -1.24 -9.56
CA ASP A 233 0.67 -1.14 -8.18
C ASP A 233 -0.19 -2.36 -7.76
N ALA A 234 -0.19 -3.44 -8.55
CA ALA A 234 -0.96 -4.64 -8.24
C ALA A 234 -0.16 -5.62 -7.38
N ASP A 235 -0.75 -6.07 -6.27
CA ASP A 235 -0.23 -7.15 -5.43
C ASP A 235 -0.51 -8.53 -6.03
N LEU A 236 -1.66 -8.68 -6.69
CA LEU A 236 -2.09 -9.90 -7.37
C LEU A 236 -2.62 -9.59 -8.76
N VAL A 237 -2.14 -10.33 -9.76
CA VAL A 237 -2.60 -10.22 -11.14
C VAL A 237 -3.24 -11.52 -11.58
N VAL A 238 -4.48 -11.45 -12.09
CA VAL A 238 -5.21 -12.61 -12.62
C VAL A 238 -5.62 -12.39 -14.06
N ASP A 239 -5.54 -13.43 -14.86
CA ASP A 239 -5.87 -13.43 -16.29
C ASP A 239 -7.22 -14.09 -16.54
N VAL A 240 -8.17 -13.33 -17.13
CA VAL A 240 -9.51 -13.84 -17.51
C VAL A 240 -9.67 -14.01 -19.01
N ARG A 241 -8.58 -14.12 -19.77
CA ARG A 241 -8.62 -14.35 -21.23
C ARG A 241 -9.07 -15.76 -21.60
N PHE A 242 -9.08 -16.69 -20.65
CA PHE A 242 -9.63 -18.04 -20.85
C PHE A 242 -11.14 -18.03 -21.10
N LEU A 243 -11.86 -16.97 -20.73
CA LEU A 243 -13.29 -16.83 -21.04
C LEU A 243 -13.50 -16.42 -22.50
N PRO A 244 -14.59 -16.87 -23.16
CA PRO A 244 -14.96 -16.43 -24.49
C PRO A 244 -15.03 -14.91 -24.62
N ASN A 245 -14.57 -14.38 -25.75
CA ASN A 245 -14.42 -12.95 -25.94
C ASN A 245 -15.69 -12.29 -26.55
N PRO A 246 -16.43 -11.44 -25.79
CA PRO A 246 -17.61 -10.75 -26.32
C PRO A 246 -17.32 -9.86 -27.54
N HIS A 247 -16.09 -9.49 -27.78
CA HIS A 247 -15.67 -8.67 -28.94
C HIS A 247 -16.07 -9.30 -30.30
N TRP A 248 -16.18 -10.62 -30.36
CA TRP A 248 -16.55 -11.34 -31.60
C TRP A 248 -18.05 -11.36 -31.86
N ILE A 249 -18.86 -10.86 -30.92
CA ILE A 249 -20.31 -10.74 -31.08
C ILE A 249 -20.61 -9.28 -31.44
N PRO A 250 -21.14 -9.01 -32.66
CA PRO A 250 -21.33 -7.64 -33.17
C PRO A 250 -22.10 -6.72 -32.22
N GLU A 251 -23.13 -7.25 -31.55
CA GLU A 251 -24.03 -6.52 -30.66
C GLU A 251 -23.35 -6.17 -29.32
N LEU A 252 -22.37 -6.96 -28.89
CA LEU A 252 -21.64 -6.77 -27.61
C LEU A 252 -20.36 -5.96 -27.79
N ARG A 253 -19.76 -5.98 -28.99
CA ARG A 253 -18.49 -5.33 -29.29
C ARG A 253 -18.42 -3.84 -28.87
N PRO A 254 -19.43 -2.99 -29.20
CA PRO A 254 -19.38 -1.57 -28.82
C PRO A 254 -19.56 -1.32 -27.32
N GLN A 255 -20.17 -2.26 -26.61
CA GLN A 255 -20.51 -2.14 -25.20
C GLN A 255 -19.30 -2.44 -24.29
N THR A 256 -19.47 -2.26 -22.99
CA THR A 256 -18.44 -2.58 -21.98
C THR A 256 -18.96 -3.65 -21.02
N GLY A 257 -18.07 -4.22 -20.20
CA GLY A 257 -18.45 -5.16 -19.14
C GLY A 257 -19.37 -4.57 -18.05
N LEU A 258 -19.58 -3.24 -18.04
CA LEU A 258 -20.55 -2.58 -17.17
C LEU A 258 -21.99 -2.72 -17.68
N SER A 259 -22.18 -3.01 -18.96
CA SER A 259 -23.53 -3.22 -19.51
C SER A 259 -24.04 -4.62 -19.20
N THR A 260 -25.32 -4.73 -18.86
CA THR A 260 -25.97 -6.01 -18.53
C THR A 260 -25.79 -7.08 -19.62
N PRO A 261 -25.97 -6.79 -20.95
CA PRO A 261 -25.78 -7.81 -21.98
C PRO A 261 -24.36 -8.41 -21.98
N VAL A 262 -23.31 -7.58 -21.81
CA VAL A 262 -21.92 -8.06 -21.77
C VAL A 262 -21.62 -8.78 -20.48
N SER A 263 -22.05 -8.23 -19.35
CA SER A 263 -21.86 -8.85 -18.03
C SER A 263 -22.51 -10.22 -17.97
N ASP A 264 -23.78 -10.34 -18.39
CA ASP A 264 -24.51 -11.60 -18.44
C ASP A 264 -23.82 -12.63 -19.36
N TYR A 265 -23.37 -12.19 -20.53
CA TYR A 265 -22.63 -13.06 -21.43
C TYR A 265 -21.36 -13.62 -20.77
N VAL A 266 -20.57 -12.78 -20.14
CA VAL A 266 -19.29 -13.17 -19.51
C VAL A 266 -19.52 -14.06 -18.29
N LEU A 267 -20.44 -13.69 -17.42
CA LEU A 267 -20.67 -14.40 -16.16
C LEU A 267 -21.36 -15.75 -16.32
N ARG A 268 -22.12 -15.95 -17.43
CA ARG A 268 -22.72 -17.25 -17.76
C ARG A 268 -21.74 -18.25 -18.40
N GLN A 269 -20.50 -17.84 -18.71
CA GLN A 269 -19.52 -18.78 -19.25
C GLN A 269 -19.12 -19.81 -18.20
N VAL A 270 -18.93 -21.06 -18.65
CA VAL A 270 -18.69 -22.24 -17.78
C VAL A 270 -17.55 -22.03 -16.78
N GLY A 271 -16.52 -21.24 -17.14
CA GLY A 271 -15.36 -21.00 -16.27
C GLY A 271 -15.51 -19.80 -15.32
N ALA A 272 -16.50 -18.93 -15.50
CA ALA A 272 -16.60 -17.66 -14.75
C ALA A 272 -16.92 -17.89 -13.26
N GLU A 273 -17.97 -18.62 -12.98
CA GLU A 273 -18.42 -18.91 -11.61
C GLU A 273 -17.38 -19.70 -10.78
N PRO A 274 -16.85 -20.84 -11.27
CA PRO A 274 -15.82 -21.56 -10.55
C PRO A 274 -14.55 -20.75 -10.31
N PHE A 275 -14.18 -19.87 -11.25
CA PHE A 275 -13.02 -19.00 -11.11
C PHE A 275 -13.21 -17.98 -9.98
N LEU A 276 -14.35 -17.27 -9.97
CA LEU A 276 -14.69 -16.30 -8.94
C LEU A 276 -14.76 -16.95 -7.54
N GLY A 277 -15.41 -18.11 -7.44
CA GLY A 277 -15.52 -18.84 -6.17
C GLY A 277 -14.15 -19.20 -5.60
N ARG A 278 -13.27 -19.81 -6.42
CA ARG A 278 -11.91 -20.19 -5.97
C ARG A 278 -11.02 -18.99 -5.68
N LEU A 279 -11.18 -17.88 -6.43
CA LEU A 279 -10.43 -16.66 -6.16
C LEU A 279 -10.84 -16.05 -4.82
N ILE A 280 -12.12 -16.06 -4.48
CA ILE A 280 -12.61 -15.61 -3.17
C ILE A 280 -12.08 -16.49 -2.05
N GLU A 281 -12.11 -17.82 -2.20
CA GLU A 281 -11.53 -18.76 -1.23
C GLU A 281 -10.04 -18.48 -1.00
N LEU A 282 -9.28 -18.25 -2.08
CA LEU A 282 -7.86 -17.88 -1.99
C LEU A 282 -7.67 -16.56 -1.23
N LEU A 283 -8.48 -15.55 -1.55
CA LEU A 283 -8.40 -14.24 -0.88
C LEU A 283 -8.77 -14.32 0.61
N ASP A 284 -9.72 -15.17 0.99
CA ASP A 284 -10.06 -15.40 2.41
C ASP A 284 -8.86 -15.97 3.18
N VAL A 285 -8.12 -16.92 2.60
CA VAL A 285 -6.90 -17.47 3.19
C VAL A 285 -5.81 -16.41 3.31
N MET A 286 -5.59 -15.64 2.23
CA MET A 286 -4.56 -14.59 2.21
C MET A 286 -4.87 -13.44 3.16
N ALA A 287 -6.15 -13.07 3.29
CA ALA A 287 -6.57 -11.94 4.13
C ALA A 287 -6.18 -12.13 5.60
N GLY A 288 -6.35 -13.34 6.15
CA GLY A 288 -5.92 -13.64 7.50
C GLY A 288 -4.42 -13.46 7.71
N GLY A 289 -3.60 -13.92 6.76
CA GLY A 289 -2.14 -13.74 6.79
C GLY A 289 -1.75 -12.27 6.66
N TYR A 290 -2.35 -11.53 5.73
CA TYR A 290 -2.07 -10.10 5.54
C TYR A 290 -2.37 -9.27 6.78
N ILE A 291 -3.52 -9.50 7.42
CA ILE A 291 -3.90 -8.79 8.66
C ILE A 291 -2.91 -9.12 9.78
N HIS A 292 -2.50 -10.39 9.92
CA HIS A 292 -1.52 -10.83 10.91
C HIS A 292 -0.17 -10.13 10.73
N GLU A 293 0.29 -10.00 9.47
CA GLU A 293 1.54 -9.29 9.11
C GLU A 293 1.38 -7.75 9.06
N GLY A 294 0.25 -7.22 9.50
CA GLY A 294 0.00 -5.76 9.54
C GLY A 294 -0.34 -5.12 8.21
N LYS A 295 -0.47 -5.89 7.11
CA LYS A 295 -0.87 -5.37 5.81
C LYS A 295 -2.36 -5.06 5.79
N ARG A 296 -2.71 -3.82 5.47
CA ARG A 296 -4.10 -3.31 5.48
C ARG A 296 -4.69 -3.10 4.09
N PHE A 297 -3.85 -3.14 3.06
CA PHE A 297 -4.25 -2.83 1.68
C PHE A 297 -3.82 -3.93 0.73
N VAL A 298 -4.69 -4.27 -0.22
CA VAL A 298 -4.35 -5.17 -1.32
C VAL A 298 -4.96 -4.68 -2.62
N THR A 299 -4.15 -4.62 -3.66
CA THR A 299 -4.58 -4.28 -5.01
C THR A 299 -4.59 -5.54 -5.88
N ILE A 300 -5.75 -5.92 -6.40
CA ILE A 300 -5.93 -7.09 -7.27
C ILE A 300 -6.26 -6.60 -8.68
N ALA A 301 -5.41 -6.92 -9.63
CA ALA A 301 -5.60 -6.56 -11.02
C ALA A 301 -6.14 -7.74 -11.84
N MET A 302 -7.28 -7.55 -12.50
CA MET A 302 -7.91 -8.56 -13.36
C MET A 302 -7.80 -8.15 -14.83
N GLY A 303 -7.11 -8.97 -15.63
CA GLY A 303 -6.72 -8.63 -17.00
C GLY A 303 -7.47 -9.42 -18.08
N CYS A 304 -7.91 -8.71 -19.13
CA CYS A 304 -8.25 -9.31 -20.40
C CYS A 304 -7.44 -8.64 -21.53
N THR A 305 -7.71 -8.93 -22.81
CA THR A 305 -6.92 -8.37 -23.91
C THR A 305 -6.95 -6.84 -23.94
N GLY A 306 -8.13 -6.22 -23.94
CA GLY A 306 -8.31 -4.77 -24.06
C GLY A 306 -8.76 -4.05 -22.80
N GLY A 307 -9.15 -4.76 -21.73
CA GLY A 307 -9.63 -4.13 -20.49
C GLY A 307 -11.09 -3.67 -20.47
N LYS A 308 -11.86 -3.96 -21.55
CA LYS A 308 -13.19 -3.39 -21.77
C LYS A 308 -14.36 -4.32 -21.38
N HIS A 309 -14.26 -5.62 -21.66
CA HIS A 309 -15.39 -6.56 -21.56
C HIS A 309 -15.22 -7.53 -20.37
N ARG A 310 -14.42 -8.61 -20.58
CA ARG A 310 -14.30 -9.73 -19.62
C ARG A 310 -13.74 -9.29 -18.27
N SER A 311 -12.61 -8.58 -18.27
CA SER A 311 -12.01 -8.09 -17.03
C SER A 311 -12.94 -7.17 -16.26
N THR A 312 -13.62 -6.25 -16.94
CA THR A 312 -14.58 -5.33 -16.33
C THR A 312 -15.75 -6.07 -15.67
N ALA A 313 -16.43 -6.98 -16.39
CA ALA A 313 -17.56 -7.74 -15.86
C ALA A 313 -17.15 -8.62 -14.66
N MET A 314 -16.01 -9.32 -14.77
CA MET A 314 -15.50 -10.19 -13.70
C MET A 314 -15.06 -9.39 -12.47
N THR A 315 -14.45 -8.21 -12.67
CA THR A 315 -14.01 -7.34 -11.58
C THR A 315 -15.20 -6.75 -10.81
N GLU A 316 -16.26 -6.32 -11.50
CA GLU A 316 -17.49 -5.84 -10.87
C GLU A 316 -18.16 -6.92 -10.02
N GLU A 317 -18.30 -8.12 -10.58
CA GLU A 317 -18.91 -9.23 -9.84
C GLU A 317 -18.07 -9.67 -8.64
N LEU A 318 -16.73 -9.72 -8.78
CA LEU A 318 -15.85 -9.97 -7.63
C LEU A 318 -16.02 -8.89 -6.55
N GLY A 319 -16.06 -7.62 -6.94
CA GLY A 319 -16.25 -6.50 -6.01
C GLY A 319 -17.59 -6.55 -5.28
N ARG A 320 -18.66 -6.91 -5.99
CA ARG A 320 -19.97 -7.12 -5.38
C ARG A 320 -19.94 -8.23 -4.32
N ARG A 321 -19.29 -9.35 -4.60
CA ARG A 321 -19.17 -10.50 -3.67
C ARG A 321 -18.31 -10.17 -2.44
N LEU A 322 -17.17 -9.51 -2.63
CA LEU A 322 -16.30 -9.12 -1.51
C LEU A 322 -17.00 -8.12 -0.58
N ARG A 323 -17.71 -7.14 -1.14
CA ARG A 323 -18.52 -6.21 -0.34
C ARG A 323 -19.64 -6.93 0.43
N ALA A 324 -20.29 -7.91 -0.19
CA ALA A 324 -21.31 -8.73 0.47
C ALA A 324 -20.74 -9.57 1.65
N LYS A 325 -19.44 -9.89 1.62
CA LYS A 325 -18.71 -10.53 2.73
C LYS A 325 -18.20 -9.54 3.79
N GLY A 326 -18.55 -8.26 3.69
CA GLY A 326 -18.10 -7.23 4.64
C GLY A 326 -16.68 -6.70 4.38
N MET A 327 -16.05 -7.05 3.25
CA MET A 327 -14.71 -6.62 2.91
C MET A 327 -14.77 -5.27 2.17
N PRO A 328 -14.22 -4.17 2.73
CA PRO A 328 -14.22 -2.85 2.08
C PRO A 328 -13.51 -2.93 0.71
N THR A 329 -14.28 -2.78 -0.36
CA THR A 329 -13.78 -3.03 -1.72
C THR A 329 -14.10 -1.87 -2.64
N LYS A 330 -13.07 -1.32 -3.30
CA LYS A 330 -13.14 -0.33 -4.36
C LYS A 330 -12.87 -0.99 -5.72
N VAL A 331 -13.69 -0.68 -6.72
CA VAL A 331 -13.51 -1.15 -8.10
C VAL A 331 -13.07 0.01 -8.99
N LEU A 332 -12.07 -0.22 -9.81
CA LEU A 332 -11.50 0.72 -10.76
C LEU A 332 -11.35 0.06 -12.13
N HIS A 333 -11.61 0.82 -13.19
CA HIS A 333 -11.44 0.34 -14.57
C HIS A 333 -10.38 1.22 -15.25
N ARG A 334 -9.14 0.71 -15.35
CA ARG A 334 -8.01 1.50 -15.86
C ARG A 334 -8.13 1.82 -17.36
N ASP A 335 -8.67 0.89 -18.14
CA ASP A 335 -8.57 0.94 -19.59
C ASP A 335 -9.93 1.08 -20.33
N ILE A 336 -11.03 1.30 -19.63
CA ILE A 336 -12.29 1.69 -20.28
C ILE A 336 -12.11 3.07 -20.90
N GLY A 337 -12.42 3.20 -22.20
CA GLY A 337 -12.27 4.44 -22.96
C GLY A 337 -10.87 4.71 -23.52
N ARG A 338 -9.93 3.76 -23.42
CA ARG A 338 -8.59 3.81 -24.03
C ARG A 338 -8.51 2.98 -25.32
N GLU A 339 -9.47 3.13 -26.22
CA GLU A 339 -9.54 2.36 -27.47
C GLU A 339 -8.81 3.02 -28.62
#